data_a75d03edbdeca9d498ac5f71f922e4a3
#
_entry.id   a75d03edbdeca9d498ac5f71f922e4a3
#
_cell.length_a   1.000
_cell.length_b   1.000
_cell.length_c   1.000
_cell.angle_alpha   90.00
_cell.angle_beta   90.00
_cell.angle_gamma   90.00
#
_symmetry.space_group_name_H-M   'P 1'
#
loop_
_entity.id
_entity.type
_entity.pdbx_description
1 polymer ?
#
loop_
_entity_poly.entity_id
_entity_poly.type
_entity_poly.pdbx_seq_one_letter_code
_entity_poly.pdbx_strand_id
1 'polypeptide(L)'
;ATNDNKDVFLRHAGVLALAKVGEESPRSVLQLARHGSESVRLAAVVALRRIGNSGVAMFLNDTSEKVVNEAAHAIHDEFSIPAAMPSLAGLLDVGLVSSEPVLRRAINANLRLGRPQNAMRLAKFAARETAPEAMRVEALRTLSSWPSPFKLDRVEGRFRDLGTRPVEQAHDVLDQHIGELLSSKSDAVRGATAEAISKLNYGNAAERLTRLANDNSLTAAIRASAVEALHSIDADGADEAVAAALKAESPELRATAVRILAKRNPDAGELMASLQSGLKSDHLREQQNALGVLGSLKSLEAVSLLEAQTKRLAKGTAPATLHLDILE
;
A
#
# COMPACT_ATOMS: atom_id res chain seq x y z
N ALA A 1 -0.20 3.22 40.64
CA ALA A 1 -0.20 4.69 40.48
C ALA A 1 1.10 5.31 41.02
N THR A 2 1.51 5.02 42.24
CA THR A 2 2.71 5.63 42.87
C THR A 2 4.03 5.30 42.16
N ASN A 3 4.15 4.14 41.52
CA ASN A 3 5.33 3.74 40.77
C ASN A 3 5.49 4.57 39.44
N ASP A 4 4.39 4.91 38.81
CA ASP A 4 4.34 5.68 37.54
C ASP A 4 5.40 5.28 36.50
N ASN A 5 5.58 4.00 36.28
CA ASN A 5 6.57 3.35 35.39
C ASN A 5 8.07 3.61 35.76
N LYS A 6 8.40 4.18 36.90
CA LYS A 6 9.78 4.48 37.31
C LYS A 6 10.59 3.22 37.60
N ASP A 7 9.98 2.25 38.28
CA ASP A 7 10.59 0.96 38.61
C ASP A 7 9.96 -0.15 37.75
N VAL A 8 10.78 -0.81 36.96
CA VAL A 8 10.38 -1.88 36.02
C VAL A 8 9.88 -3.13 36.76
N PHE A 9 10.52 -3.48 37.89
CA PHE A 9 10.13 -4.66 38.69
C PHE A 9 8.79 -4.46 39.36
N LEU A 10 8.56 -3.29 39.95
CA LEU A 10 7.27 -2.95 40.53
C LEU A 10 6.16 -2.88 39.49
N ARG A 11 6.48 -2.36 38.29
CA ARG A 11 5.53 -2.37 37.17
C ARG A 11 5.16 -3.81 36.79
N HIS A 12 6.15 -4.68 36.62
CA HIS A 12 5.93 -6.08 36.24
C HIS A 12 5.09 -6.82 37.37
N ALA A 13 5.45 -6.66 38.62
CA ALA A 13 4.71 -7.23 39.71
C ALA A 13 3.25 -6.71 39.76
N GLY A 14 3.06 -5.42 39.52
CA GLY A 14 1.73 -4.82 39.44
C GLY A 14 0.86 -5.38 38.31
N VAL A 15 1.46 -5.60 37.12
CA VAL A 15 0.77 -6.23 35.97
C VAL A 15 0.36 -7.67 36.33
N LEU A 16 1.26 -8.45 36.94
CA LEU A 16 0.94 -9.83 37.36
C LEU A 16 -0.20 -9.88 38.40
N ALA A 17 -0.16 -8.98 39.36
CA ALA A 17 -1.23 -8.87 40.36
C ALA A 17 -2.57 -8.49 39.69
N LEU A 18 -2.56 -7.53 38.74
CA LEU A 18 -3.76 -7.15 37.99
C LEU A 18 -4.28 -8.30 37.12
N ALA A 19 -3.39 -9.06 36.49
CA ALA A 19 -3.79 -10.24 35.73
C ALA A 19 -4.47 -11.27 36.62
N LYS A 20 -3.90 -11.54 37.81
CA LYS A 20 -4.50 -12.47 38.78
C LYS A 20 -5.87 -12.02 39.27
N VAL A 21 -6.04 -10.74 39.59
CA VAL A 21 -7.35 -10.15 39.87
C VAL A 21 -8.29 -10.28 38.71
N GLY A 22 -7.77 -10.07 37.45
CA GLY A 22 -8.54 -10.14 36.22
C GLY A 22 -9.05 -11.54 35.90
N GLU A 23 -8.35 -12.61 36.29
CA GLU A 23 -8.83 -13.99 36.15
C GLU A 23 -10.13 -14.22 36.89
N GLU A 24 -10.25 -13.66 38.11
CA GLU A 24 -11.43 -13.79 38.98
C GLU A 24 -12.50 -12.72 38.68
N SER A 25 -12.06 -11.49 38.44
CA SER A 25 -12.94 -10.34 38.22
C SER A 25 -12.43 -9.43 37.09
N PRO A 26 -12.65 -9.77 35.81
CA PRO A 26 -12.23 -8.94 34.66
C PRO A 26 -12.78 -7.50 34.74
N ARG A 27 -13.99 -7.33 35.32
CA ARG A 27 -14.62 -5.99 35.47
C ARG A 27 -13.76 -5.05 36.30
N SER A 28 -13.08 -5.55 37.35
CA SER A 28 -12.21 -4.73 38.19
C SER A 28 -11.03 -4.15 37.44
N VAL A 29 -10.47 -4.91 36.46
CA VAL A 29 -9.38 -4.44 35.62
C VAL A 29 -9.93 -3.50 34.54
N LEU A 30 -11.09 -3.78 33.92
CA LEU A 30 -11.72 -2.93 32.91
C LEU A 30 -12.09 -1.54 33.44
N GLN A 31 -12.46 -1.41 34.70
CA GLN A 31 -12.73 -0.10 35.33
C GLN A 31 -11.52 0.83 35.32
N LEU A 32 -10.30 0.28 35.24
CA LEU A 32 -9.06 1.05 35.12
C LEU A 32 -8.92 1.79 33.82
N ALA A 33 -9.73 1.51 32.79
CA ALA A 33 -9.75 2.27 31.55
C ALA A 33 -10.06 3.76 31.77
N ARG A 34 -10.72 4.11 32.86
CA ARG A 34 -11.04 5.48 33.27
C ARG A 34 -10.08 6.08 34.29
N HIS A 35 -9.00 5.38 34.63
CA HIS A 35 -8.04 5.86 35.61
C HIS A 35 -7.22 7.02 35.08
N GLY A 36 -6.98 8.07 35.86
CA GLY A 36 -6.26 9.27 35.44
C GLY A 36 -4.80 9.02 35.00
N SER A 37 -4.11 8.02 35.59
CA SER A 37 -2.73 7.68 35.28
C SER A 37 -2.65 6.83 33.99
N GLU A 38 -1.91 7.27 32.97
CA GLU A 38 -1.57 6.50 31.77
C GLU A 38 -0.92 5.16 32.13
N SER A 39 0.01 5.17 33.09
CA SER A 39 0.74 3.97 33.51
C SER A 39 -0.18 2.90 34.09
N VAL A 40 -1.25 3.30 34.77
CA VAL A 40 -2.26 2.35 35.29
C VAL A 40 -3.10 1.78 34.16
N ARG A 41 -3.50 2.62 33.19
CA ARG A 41 -4.25 2.15 32.03
C ARG A 41 -3.42 1.19 31.15
N LEU A 42 -2.11 1.49 30.95
CA LEU A 42 -1.17 0.57 30.28
C LEU A 42 -1.07 -0.77 31.03
N ALA A 43 -0.92 -0.74 32.36
CA ALA A 43 -0.85 -1.96 33.16
C ALA A 43 -2.12 -2.81 33.04
N ALA A 44 -3.29 -2.15 32.97
CA ALA A 44 -4.57 -2.83 32.76
C ALA A 44 -4.63 -3.51 31.38
N VAL A 45 -4.18 -2.83 30.29
CA VAL A 45 -4.11 -3.43 28.95
C VAL A 45 -3.23 -4.67 28.96
N VAL A 46 -2.02 -4.60 29.54
CA VAL A 46 -1.10 -5.75 29.60
C VAL A 46 -1.67 -6.89 30.44
N ALA A 47 -2.36 -6.58 31.52
CA ALA A 47 -3.04 -7.60 32.35
C ALA A 47 -4.17 -8.29 31.56
N LEU A 48 -5.02 -7.53 30.87
CA LEU A 48 -6.10 -8.06 30.04
C LEU A 48 -5.57 -8.90 28.86
N ARG A 49 -4.44 -8.51 28.26
CA ARG A 49 -3.74 -9.30 27.26
C ARG A 49 -3.33 -10.66 27.80
N ARG A 50 -2.72 -10.70 28.98
CA ARG A 50 -2.26 -11.97 29.61
C ARG A 50 -3.39 -12.96 29.88
N ILE A 51 -4.57 -12.46 30.19
CA ILE A 51 -5.76 -13.30 30.45
C ILE A 51 -6.64 -13.47 29.21
N GLY A 52 -6.25 -12.94 28.04
CA GLY A 52 -7.00 -13.05 26.81
C GLY A 52 -8.38 -12.38 26.81
N ASN A 53 -8.57 -11.33 27.60
CA ASN A 53 -9.89 -10.71 27.77
C ASN A 53 -10.22 -9.71 26.66
N SER A 54 -11.34 -9.94 25.94
CA SER A 54 -11.78 -9.10 24.82
C SER A 54 -12.17 -7.66 25.20
N GLY A 55 -12.43 -7.39 26.48
CA GLY A 55 -12.67 -6.05 26.99
C GLY A 55 -11.49 -5.09 26.81
N VAL A 56 -10.29 -5.60 26.50
CA VAL A 56 -9.14 -4.77 26.08
C VAL A 56 -9.49 -3.82 24.93
N ALA A 57 -10.49 -4.13 24.12
CA ALA A 57 -11.00 -3.26 23.06
C ALA A 57 -11.45 -1.88 23.54
N MET A 58 -11.85 -1.72 24.79
CA MET A 58 -12.21 -0.42 25.38
C MET A 58 -11.05 0.59 25.32
N PHE A 59 -9.82 0.12 25.40
CA PHE A 59 -8.62 0.95 25.37
C PHE A 59 -8.19 1.42 23.98
N LEU A 60 -8.85 0.94 22.93
CA LEU A 60 -8.65 1.47 21.57
C LEU A 60 -9.13 2.91 21.39
N ASN A 61 -9.96 3.41 22.31
CA ASN A 61 -10.46 4.78 22.34
C ASN A 61 -9.78 5.64 23.42
N ASP A 62 -8.62 5.20 23.95
CA ASP A 62 -7.87 5.95 24.95
C ASP A 62 -7.31 7.25 24.36
N THR A 63 -7.19 8.28 25.20
CA THR A 63 -6.57 9.55 24.80
C THR A 63 -5.05 9.46 24.66
N SER A 64 -4.43 8.44 25.23
CA SER A 64 -3.00 8.17 25.10
C SER A 64 -2.72 7.23 23.92
N GLU A 65 -1.94 7.71 22.96
CA GLU A 65 -1.49 6.89 21.84
C GLU A 65 -0.75 5.63 22.29
N LYS A 66 0.01 5.67 23.39
CA LYS A 66 0.71 4.51 23.95
C LYS A 66 -0.26 3.43 24.41
N VAL A 67 -1.36 3.84 25.05
CA VAL A 67 -2.40 2.92 25.52
C VAL A 67 -3.11 2.28 24.32
N VAL A 68 -3.45 3.08 23.29
CA VAL A 68 -4.06 2.59 22.06
C VAL A 68 -3.14 1.60 21.34
N ASN A 69 -1.85 1.93 21.21
CA ASN A 69 -0.86 1.05 20.59
C ASN A 69 -0.75 -0.29 21.31
N GLU A 70 -0.66 -0.28 22.65
CA GLU A 70 -0.59 -1.53 23.45
C GLU A 70 -1.89 -2.33 23.36
N ALA A 71 -3.06 -1.67 23.32
CA ALA A 71 -4.34 -2.35 23.11
C ALA A 71 -4.43 -2.99 21.72
N ALA A 72 -4.01 -2.29 20.67
CA ALA A 72 -3.95 -2.83 19.32
C ALA A 72 -2.99 -4.02 19.23
N HIS A 73 -1.81 -3.93 19.86
CA HIS A 73 -0.85 -5.01 19.99
C HIS A 73 -1.46 -6.23 20.74
N ALA A 74 -2.11 -5.99 21.86
CA ALA A 74 -2.76 -7.04 22.66
C ALA A 74 -3.83 -7.81 21.87
N ILE A 75 -4.59 -7.11 21.01
CA ILE A 75 -5.66 -7.71 20.22
C ILE A 75 -5.10 -8.49 19.03
N HIS A 76 -4.10 -7.96 18.36
CA HIS A 76 -3.66 -8.43 17.05
C HIS A 76 -2.52 -9.44 17.11
N ASP A 77 -1.46 -9.14 17.92
CA ASP A 77 -0.19 -9.86 17.87
C ASP A 77 -0.24 -11.17 18.66
N GLU A 78 0.71 -12.03 18.37
CA GLU A 78 1.02 -13.27 19.08
C GLU A 78 -0.21 -14.15 19.38
N PHE A 79 -0.66 -14.17 20.62
CA PHE A 79 -1.82 -14.96 21.05
C PHE A 79 -3.16 -14.34 20.70
N SER A 80 -3.19 -13.24 20.00
CA SER A 80 -4.33 -12.45 19.57
C SER A 80 -5.65 -12.69 20.33
N ILE A 81 -6.50 -11.69 20.41
CA ILE A 81 -7.81 -11.80 21.07
C ILE A 81 -8.91 -11.71 19.98
N PRO A 82 -9.31 -12.84 19.36
CA PRO A 82 -10.18 -12.83 18.18
C PRO A 82 -11.51 -12.09 18.39
N ALA A 83 -12.07 -12.19 19.60
CA ALA A 83 -13.33 -11.52 19.95
C ALA A 83 -13.22 -9.98 19.96
N ALA A 84 -12.01 -9.43 20.12
CA ALA A 84 -11.75 -7.99 20.06
C ALA A 84 -11.33 -7.50 18.65
N MET A 85 -11.01 -8.42 17.74
CA MET A 85 -10.54 -8.09 16.39
C MET A 85 -11.49 -7.18 15.59
N PRO A 86 -12.83 -7.35 15.66
CA PRO A 86 -13.76 -6.44 14.97
C PRO A 86 -13.64 -4.98 15.42
N SER A 87 -13.37 -4.75 16.71
CA SER A 87 -13.17 -3.39 17.25
C SER A 87 -11.89 -2.75 16.74
N LEU A 88 -10.80 -3.53 16.66
CA LEU A 88 -9.55 -3.07 16.06
C LEU A 88 -9.72 -2.74 14.57
N ALA A 89 -10.35 -3.64 13.81
CA ALA A 89 -10.64 -3.43 12.39
C ALA A 89 -11.48 -2.16 12.15
N GLY A 90 -12.42 -1.86 13.04
CA GLY A 90 -13.32 -0.70 12.99
C GLY A 90 -12.60 0.65 13.16
N LEU A 91 -11.37 0.69 13.66
CA LEU A 91 -10.61 1.94 13.79
C LEU A 91 -10.39 2.64 12.45
N LEU A 92 -10.40 1.91 11.33
CA LEU A 92 -10.29 2.51 10.01
C LEU A 92 -11.50 3.39 9.64
N ASP A 93 -12.67 3.18 10.26
CA ASP A 93 -13.87 3.97 9.97
C ASP A 93 -13.82 5.37 10.60
N VAL A 94 -13.21 5.50 11.77
CA VAL A 94 -13.35 6.67 12.64
C VAL A 94 -12.45 7.85 12.22
N GLY A 95 -11.31 7.58 11.55
CA GLY A 95 -10.42 8.62 11.05
C GLY A 95 -9.65 9.41 12.12
N LEU A 96 -9.73 9.01 13.39
CA LEU A 96 -9.07 9.69 14.52
C LEU A 96 -7.66 9.14 14.80
N VAL A 97 -7.32 7.98 14.25
CA VAL A 97 -6.03 7.31 14.47
C VAL A 97 -5.09 7.63 13.32
N SER A 98 -3.92 8.17 13.63
CA SER A 98 -2.82 8.41 12.68
C SER A 98 -1.59 7.55 12.94
N SER A 99 -1.53 6.88 14.08
CA SER A 99 -0.43 6.00 14.47
C SER A 99 -0.26 4.83 13.50
N GLU A 100 0.85 4.81 12.77
CA GLU A 100 1.14 3.76 11.78
C GLU A 100 1.08 2.35 12.37
N PRO A 101 1.68 2.05 13.55
CA PRO A 101 1.59 0.72 14.16
C PRO A 101 0.16 0.26 14.44
N VAL A 102 -0.73 1.18 14.83
CA VAL A 102 -2.15 0.87 15.06
C VAL A 102 -2.86 0.63 13.74
N LEU A 103 -2.65 1.52 12.74
CA LEU A 103 -3.29 1.42 11.43
C LEU A 103 -2.87 0.15 10.70
N ARG A 104 -1.60 -0.27 10.75
CA ARG A 104 -1.15 -1.54 10.18
C ARG A 104 -1.89 -2.74 10.77
N ARG A 105 -2.06 -2.75 12.11
CA ARG A 105 -2.82 -3.80 12.79
C ARG A 105 -4.31 -3.75 12.43
N ALA A 106 -4.89 -2.58 12.33
CA ALA A 106 -6.29 -2.41 11.92
C ALA A 106 -6.53 -2.87 10.48
N ILE A 107 -5.62 -2.54 9.54
CA ILE A 107 -5.65 -3.02 8.15
C ILE A 107 -5.56 -4.55 8.12
N ASN A 108 -4.59 -5.12 8.81
CA ASN A 108 -4.42 -6.57 8.87
C ASN A 108 -5.57 -7.28 9.57
N ALA A 109 -6.16 -6.68 10.61
CA ALA A 109 -7.36 -7.19 11.28
C ALA A 109 -8.55 -7.32 10.30
N ASN A 110 -8.72 -6.36 9.38
CA ASN A 110 -9.71 -6.48 8.31
C ASN A 110 -9.41 -7.67 7.38
N LEU A 111 -8.14 -7.88 7.02
CA LEU A 111 -7.76 -9.05 6.23
C LEU A 111 -8.05 -10.36 6.99
N ARG A 112 -7.70 -10.45 8.26
CA ARG A 112 -7.94 -11.65 9.09
C ARG A 112 -9.42 -11.97 9.25
N LEU A 113 -10.28 -10.96 9.43
CA LEU A 113 -11.74 -11.13 9.54
C LEU A 113 -12.37 -11.60 8.22
N GLY A 114 -11.91 -11.12 7.09
CA GLY A 114 -12.21 -11.64 5.76
C GLY A 114 -13.67 -11.54 5.28
N ARG A 115 -14.50 -10.69 5.87
CA ARG A 115 -15.90 -10.49 5.48
C ARG A 115 -16.01 -9.39 4.42
N PRO A 116 -17.05 -9.37 3.55
CA PRO A 116 -17.19 -8.31 2.52
C PRO A 116 -17.12 -6.89 3.07
N GLN A 117 -17.71 -6.62 4.25
CA GLN A 117 -17.60 -5.30 4.88
C GLN A 117 -16.16 -4.92 5.27
N ASN A 118 -15.28 -5.89 5.46
CA ASN A 118 -13.87 -5.61 5.75
C ASN A 118 -13.11 -5.20 4.48
N ALA A 119 -13.42 -5.80 3.33
CA ALA A 119 -12.92 -5.34 2.03
C ALA A 119 -13.36 -3.90 1.73
N MET A 120 -14.65 -3.62 1.95
CA MET A 120 -15.21 -2.27 1.80
C MET A 120 -14.48 -1.25 2.69
N ARG A 121 -14.20 -1.60 3.94
CA ARG A 121 -13.49 -0.73 4.87
C ARG A 121 -12.06 -0.42 4.41
N LEU A 122 -11.37 -1.40 3.84
CA LEU A 122 -10.03 -1.21 3.27
C LEU A 122 -10.07 -0.24 2.08
N ALA A 123 -10.99 -0.42 1.13
CA ALA A 123 -11.13 0.45 -0.03
C ALA A 123 -11.49 1.89 0.38
N LYS A 124 -12.48 2.05 1.26
CA LYS A 124 -12.90 3.35 1.80
C LYS A 124 -11.78 4.07 2.55
N PHE A 125 -10.99 3.33 3.34
CA PHE A 125 -9.84 3.90 4.03
C PHE A 125 -8.76 4.34 3.02
N ALA A 126 -8.46 3.53 2.01
CA ALA A 126 -7.50 3.86 0.97
C ALA A 126 -7.91 5.11 0.16
N ALA A 127 -9.20 5.29 -0.10
CA ALA A 127 -9.74 6.47 -0.80
C ALA A 127 -9.68 7.77 0.02
N ARG A 128 -9.56 7.69 1.34
CA ARG A 128 -9.56 8.87 2.23
C ARG A 128 -8.28 9.68 2.12
N GLU A 129 -8.32 10.84 1.48
CA GLU A 129 -7.16 11.72 1.25
C GLU A 129 -6.48 12.22 2.55
N THR A 130 -7.21 12.27 3.66
CA THR A 130 -6.67 12.69 4.96
C THR A 130 -5.95 11.58 5.73
N ALA A 131 -6.03 10.33 5.26
CA ALA A 131 -5.32 9.21 5.88
C ALA A 131 -3.85 9.19 5.44
N PRO A 132 -2.93 8.67 6.30
CA PRO A 132 -1.51 8.60 5.96
C PRO A 132 -1.27 7.80 4.67
N GLU A 133 -0.54 8.39 3.72
CA GLU A 133 -0.28 7.84 2.38
C GLU A 133 0.21 6.39 2.43
N ALA A 134 1.22 6.11 3.24
CA ALA A 134 1.78 4.76 3.36
C ALA A 134 0.74 3.73 3.82
N MET A 135 -0.21 4.13 4.64
CA MET A 135 -1.28 3.25 5.13
C MET A 135 -2.40 3.07 4.11
N ARG A 136 -2.68 4.09 3.29
CA ARG A 136 -3.58 3.97 2.14
C ARG A 136 -3.03 2.94 1.13
N VAL A 137 -1.74 3.01 0.81
CA VAL A 137 -1.04 2.04 -0.04
C VAL A 137 -1.08 0.64 0.57
N GLU A 138 -0.84 0.51 1.89
CA GLU A 138 -0.92 -0.78 2.58
C GLU A 138 -2.33 -1.38 2.54
N ALA A 139 -3.37 -0.56 2.66
CA ALA A 139 -4.75 -1.03 2.54
C ALA A 139 -5.06 -1.54 1.12
N LEU A 140 -4.58 -0.87 0.06
CA LEU A 140 -4.71 -1.32 -1.33
C LEU A 140 -3.94 -2.62 -1.59
N ARG A 141 -2.72 -2.75 -1.10
CA ARG A 141 -1.93 -3.99 -1.20
C ARG A 141 -2.60 -5.13 -0.46
N THR A 142 -3.23 -4.85 0.66
CA THR A 142 -4.03 -5.83 1.41
C THR A 142 -5.27 -6.24 0.62
N LEU A 143 -5.98 -5.30 0.02
CA LEU A 143 -7.13 -5.57 -0.84
C LEU A 143 -6.73 -6.35 -2.10
N SER A 144 -5.60 -6.04 -2.74
CA SER A 144 -5.11 -6.79 -3.90
C SER A 144 -4.80 -8.25 -3.60
N SER A 145 -4.52 -8.58 -2.35
CA SER A 145 -4.32 -9.95 -1.89
C SER A 145 -5.60 -10.65 -1.41
N TRP A 146 -6.75 -9.99 -1.51
CA TRP A 146 -8.00 -10.47 -0.93
C TRP A 146 -8.39 -11.90 -1.32
N PRO A 147 -8.32 -12.29 -2.62
CA PRO A 147 -8.69 -13.66 -3.04
C PRO A 147 -7.72 -14.73 -2.52
N SER A 148 -6.44 -14.39 -2.38
CA SER A 148 -5.37 -15.26 -1.90
C SER A 148 -4.48 -14.50 -0.93
N PRO A 149 -4.89 -14.39 0.35
CA PRO A 149 -4.16 -13.62 1.35
C PRO A 149 -2.72 -14.09 1.54
N PHE A 150 -1.84 -13.16 1.87
CA PHE A 150 -0.47 -13.49 2.22
C PHE A 150 -0.43 -14.50 3.37
N LYS A 151 0.34 -15.57 3.20
CA LYS A 151 0.51 -16.59 4.23
C LYS A 151 1.38 -16.12 5.41
N LEU A 152 2.23 -15.13 5.19
CA LEU A 152 2.97 -14.46 6.26
C LEU A 152 2.23 -13.18 6.64
N ASP A 153 1.89 -13.08 7.91
CA ASP A 153 1.28 -11.88 8.47
C ASP A 153 2.18 -10.66 8.26
N ARG A 154 1.62 -9.58 7.71
CA ARG A 154 2.39 -8.40 7.34
C ARG A 154 2.78 -7.50 8.52
N VAL A 155 2.31 -7.82 9.72
CA VAL A 155 2.67 -7.12 10.95
C VAL A 155 3.73 -7.90 11.73
N GLU A 156 3.47 -9.20 11.96
CA GLU A 156 4.31 -10.05 12.82
C GLU A 156 5.25 -10.97 12.03
N GLY A 157 5.05 -11.16 10.72
CA GLY A 157 5.78 -12.15 9.94
C GLY A 157 5.42 -13.62 10.25
N ARG A 158 4.40 -13.88 11.08
CA ARG A 158 3.97 -15.23 11.42
C ARG A 158 3.17 -15.86 10.31
N PHE A 159 3.32 -17.16 10.13
CA PHE A 159 2.48 -17.92 9.21
C PHE A 159 1.03 -17.95 9.71
N ARG A 160 0.10 -17.55 8.82
CA ARG A 160 -1.35 -17.59 9.03
C ARG A 160 -2.03 -17.97 7.71
N ASP A 161 -2.61 -19.14 7.66
CA ASP A 161 -3.43 -19.51 6.51
C ASP A 161 -4.86 -18.99 6.72
N LEU A 162 -5.21 -17.98 5.92
CA LEU A 162 -6.54 -17.34 5.95
C LEU A 162 -7.50 -17.92 4.89
N GLY A 163 -7.06 -18.96 4.17
CA GLY A 163 -7.81 -19.56 3.07
C GLY A 163 -7.95 -18.64 1.86
N THR A 164 -8.76 -19.07 0.89
CA THR A 164 -9.10 -18.28 -0.30
C THR A 164 -10.49 -17.65 -0.16
N ARG A 165 -10.75 -16.61 -0.96
CA ARG A 165 -12.01 -15.86 -0.96
C ARG A 165 -12.46 -15.55 -2.38
N PRO A 166 -13.77 -15.32 -2.60
CA PRO A 166 -14.25 -14.86 -3.89
C PRO A 166 -13.62 -13.51 -4.28
N VAL A 167 -13.08 -13.42 -5.50
CA VAL A 167 -12.47 -12.18 -6.02
C VAL A 167 -13.51 -11.08 -6.20
N GLU A 168 -14.75 -11.45 -6.43
CA GLU A 168 -15.90 -10.56 -6.61
C GLU A 168 -16.06 -9.61 -5.43
N GLN A 169 -15.73 -10.04 -4.20
CA GLN A 169 -15.77 -9.17 -3.03
C GLN A 169 -14.79 -7.99 -3.13
N ALA A 170 -13.66 -8.16 -3.79
CA ALA A 170 -12.70 -7.08 -4.04
C ALA A 170 -13.15 -6.25 -5.25
N HIS A 171 -13.71 -6.87 -6.29
CA HIS A 171 -14.26 -6.17 -7.45
C HIS A 171 -15.40 -5.21 -7.05
N ASP A 172 -16.36 -5.69 -6.26
CA ASP A 172 -17.52 -4.88 -5.79
C ASP A 172 -17.09 -3.61 -5.05
N VAL A 173 -16.03 -3.67 -4.28
CA VAL A 173 -15.55 -2.50 -3.53
C VAL A 173 -14.69 -1.57 -4.40
N LEU A 174 -13.99 -2.10 -5.40
CA LEU A 174 -13.27 -1.30 -6.38
C LEU A 174 -14.26 -0.52 -7.27
N ASP A 175 -15.37 -1.11 -7.69
CA ASP A 175 -16.42 -0.44 -8.47
C ASP A 175 -16.86 0.88 -7.82
N GLN A 176 -16.94 0.89 -6.50
CA GLN A 176 -17.41 2.04 -5.74
C GLN A 176 -16.35 3.12 -5.55
N HIS A 177 -15.06 2.76 -5.49
CA HIS A 177 -13.98 3.68 -5.07
C HIS A 177 -12.90 3.93 -6.12
N ILE A 178 -12.90 3.21 -7.26
CA ILE A 178 -11.82 3.28 -8.25
C ILE A 178 -11.61 4.69 -8.81
N GLY A 179 -12.69 5.45 -8.99
CA GLY A 179 -12.60 6.83 -9.47
C GLY A 179 -11.84 7.74 -8.53
N GLU A 180 -12.13 7.65 -7.23
CA GLU A 180 -11.44 8.41 -6.18
C GLU A 180 -9.98 7.98 -6.05
N LEU A 181 -9.73 6.67 -6.07
CA LEU A 181 -8.40 6.09 -5.93
C LEU A 181 -7.46 6.47 -7.08
N LEU A 182 -7.94 6.37 -8.33
CA LEU A 182 -7.14 6.73 -9.52
C LEU A 182 -6.99 8.25 -9.69
N SER A 183 -7.86 9.05 -9.09
CA SER A 183 -7.77 10.52 -9.06
C SER A 183 -7.09 11.06 -7.81
N SER A 184 -6.53 10.19 -6.96
CA SER A 184 -5.83 10.60 -5.74
C SER A 184 -4.67 11.55 -6.06
N LYS A 185 -4.42 12.51 -5.17
CA LYS A 185 -3.27 13.41 -5.27
C LYS A 185 -1.93 12.69 -5.09
N SER A 186 -1.93 11.50 -4.48
CA SER A 186 -0.74 10.70 -4.23
C SER A 186 -0.44 9.74 -5.40
N ASP A 187 0.74 9.88 -5.99
CA ASP A 187 1.27 8.97 -7.02
C ASP A 187 1.37 7.54 -6.50
N ALA A 188 1.78 7.39 -5.24
CA ALA A 188 1.90 6.07 -4.60
C ALA A 188 0.55 5.37 -4.48
N VAL A 189 -0.52 6.10 -4.15
CA VAL A 189 -1.88 5.55 -4.07
C VAL A 189 -2.41 5.18 -5.45
N ARG A 190 -2.19 6.03 -6.49
CA ARG A 190 -2.57 5.71 -7.87
C ARG A 190 -1.86 4.46 -8.39
N GLY A 191 -0.54 4.38 -8.17
CA GLY A 191 0.26 3.21 -8.54
C GLY A 191 -0.20 1.93 -7.82
N ALA A 192 -0.47 2.00 -6.51
CA ALA A 192 -1.01 0.87 -5.76
C ALA A 192 -2.42 0.47 -6.23
N THR A 193 -3.23 1.43 -6.70
CA THR A 193 -4.54 1.15 -7.30
C THR A 193 -4.40 0.41 -8.63
N ALA A 194 -3.50 0.87 -9.50
CA ALA A 194 -3.20 0.18 -10.76
C ALA A 194 -2.68 -1.25 -10.50
N GLU A 195 -1.80 -1.43 -9.52
CA GLU A 195 -1.32 -2.74 -9.08
C GLU A 195 -2.47 -3.63 -8.58
N ALA A 196 -3.41 -3.08 -7.81
CA ALA A 196 -4.57 -3.83 -7.32
C ALA A 196 -5.50 -4.26 -8.46
N ILE A 197 -5.77 -3.37 -9.43
CA ILE A 197 -6.54 -3.67 -10.63
C ILE A 197 -5.90 -4.83 -11.40
N SER A 198 -4.60 -4.77 -11.61
CA SER A 198 -3.83 -5.82 -12.30
C SER A 198 -3.90 -7.16 -11.57
N LYS A 199 -3.56 -7.20 -10.28
CA LYS A 199 -3.52 -8.42 -9.47
C LYS A 199 -4.87 -9.09 -9.32
N LEU A 200 -5.93 -8.29 -9.28
CA LEU A 200 -7.30 -8.78 -9.18
C LEU A 200 -7.90 -9.12 -10.55
N ASN A 201 -7.18 -8.85 -11.65
CA ASN A 201 -7.66 -8.97 -13.03
C ASN A 201 -9.05 -8.30 -13.21
N TYR A 202 -9.15 -7.03 -12.76
CA TYR A 202 -10.43 -6.33 -12.65
C TYR A 202 -10.79 -5.64 -13.98
N GLY A 203 -11.34 -6.42 -14.94
CA GLY A 203 -11.68 -5.97 -16.30
C GLY A 203 -12.75 -4.88 -16.36
N ASN A 204 -13.70 -4.81 -15.42
CA ASN A 204 -14.75 -3.78 -15.38
C ASN A 204 -14.20 -2.35 -15.24
N ALA A 205 -12.92 -2.20 -14.89
CA ALA A 205 -12.28 -0.90 -14.85
C ALA A 205 -12.00 -0.29 -16.24
N ALA A 206 -11.99 -1.10 -17.31
CA ALA A 206 -11.48 -0.71 -18.64
C ALA A 206 -12.06 0.61 -19.15
N GLU A 207 -13.39 0.74 -19.22
CA GLU A 207 -14.04 1.97 -19.71
C GLU A 207 -13.66 3.22 -18.89
N ARG A 208 -13.59 3.08 -17.57
CA ARG A 208 -13.20 4.20 -16.68
C ARG A 208 -11.74 4.56 -16.82
N LEU A 209 -10.87 3.56 -16.94
CA LEU A 209 -9.43 3.75 -17.18
C LEU A 209 -9.20 4.42 -18.54
N THR A 210 -9.92 4.02 -19.59
CA THR A 210 -9.83 4.65 -20.92
C THR A 210 -10.23 6.13 -20.85
N ARG A 211 -11.29 6.47 -20.14
CA ARG A 211 -11.66 7.87 -19.93
C ARG A 211 -10.57 8.66 -19.21
N LEU A 212 -10.00 8.11 -18.12
CA LEU A 212 -8.92 8.76 -17.37
C LEU A 212 -7.64 8.92 -18.21
N ALA A 213 -7.27 7.92 -19.01
CA ALA A 213 -6.11 7.97 -19.88
C ALA A 213 -6.20 9.10 -20.93
N ASN A 214 -7.42 9.37 -21.43
CA ASN A 214 -7.69 10.33 -22.49
C ASN A 214 -8.08 11.73 -21.99
N ASP A 215 -8.31 11.92 -20.68
CA ASP A 215 -8.71 13.22 -20.12
C ASP A 215 -7.50 14.16 -19.96
N ASN A 216 -7.36 15.10 -20.91
CA ASN A 216 -6.27 16.08 -20.91
C ASN A 216 -6.35 17.09 -19.76
N SER A 217 -7.45 17.17 -19.02
CA SER A 217 -7.57 18.01 -17.82
C SER A 217 -6.85 17.42 -16.59
N LEU A 218 -6.56 16.11 -16.63
CA LEU A 218 -5.88 15.39 -15.56
C LEU A 218 -4.36 15.50 -15.69
N THR A 219 -3.66 15.32 -14.56
CA THR A 219 -2.20 15.31 -14.57
C THR A 219 -1.65 14.12 -15.38
N ALA A 220 -0.45 14.27 -15.92
CA ALA A 220 0.23 13.20 -16.65
C ALA A 220 0.38 11.92 -15.80
N ALA A 221 0.60 12.06 -14.49
CA ALA A 221 0.73 10.94 -13.57
C ALA A 221 -0.56 10.12 -13.43
N ILE A 222 -1.73 10.77 -13.35
CA ILE A 222 -3.03 10.07 -13.32
C ILE A 222 -3.27 9.32 -14.63
N ARG A 223 -3.03 9.99 -15.76
CA ARG A 223 -3.19 9.41 -17.10
C ARG A 223 -2.25 8.23 -17.32
N ALA A 224 -0.98 8.36 -16.90
CA ALA A 224 0.02 7.28 -16.98
C ALA A 224 -0.41 6.05 -16.17
N SER A 225 -0.89 6.25 -14.93
CA SER A 225 -1.41 5.15 -14.10
C SER A 225 -2.62 4.45 -14.74
N ALA A 226 -3.49 5.20 -15.41
CA ALA A 226 -4.62 4.64 -16.14
C ALA A 226 -4.16 3.80 -17.36
N VAL A 227 -3.16 4.27 -18.13
CA VAL A 227 -2.57 3.50 -19.25
C VAL A 227 -1.91 2.21 -18.75
N GLU A 228 -1.15 2.27 -17.65
CA GLU A 228 -0.55 1.08 -17.03
C GLU A 228 -1.61 0.06 -16.60
N ALA A 229 -2.68 0.54 -15.97
CA ALA A 229 -3.75 -0.33 -15.51
C ALA A 229 -4.49 -0.98 -16.69
N LEU A 230 -4.84 -0.22 -17.73
CA LEU A 230 -5.45 -0.75 -18.97
C LEU A 230 -4.62 -1.86 -19.57
N HIS A 231 -3.32 -1.61 -19.74
CA HIS A 231 -2.40 -2.60 -20.27
C HIS A 231 -2.33 -3.85 -19.37
N SER A 232 -2.31 -3.68 -18.05
CA SER A 232 -2.13 -4.80 -17.11
C SER A 232 -3.29 -5.78 -17.05
N ILE A 233 -4.51 -5.33 -17.40
CA ILE A 233 -5.71 -6.17 -17.48
C ILE A 233 -6.02 -6.60 -18.93
N ASP A 234 -5.12 -6.35 -19.85
CA ASP A 234 -5.29 -6.65 -21.30
C ASP A 234 -6.64 -6.15 -21.85
N ALA A 235 -7.00 -4.93 -21.47
CA ALA A 235 -8.29 -4.34 -21.81
C ALA A 235 -8.38 -3.98 -23.30
N ASP A 236 -9.57 -4.09 -23.85
CA ASP A 236 -9.88 -3.50 -25.17
C ASP A 236 -9.53 -1.99 -25.14
N GLY A 237 -8.79 -1.53 -26.16
CA GLY A 237 -8.30 -0.15 -26.22
C GLY A 237 -7.00 0.13 -25.47
N ALA A 238 -6.38 -0.87 -24.84
CA ALA A 238 -5.07 -0.70 -24.19
C ALA A 238 -3.98 -0.30 -25.20
N ASP A 239 -4.00 -0.87 -26.39
CA ASP A 239 -3.03 -0.57 -27.45
C ASP A 239 -3.18 0.85 -27.97
N GLU A 240 -4.40 1.31 -28.17
CA GLU A 240 -4.70 2.68 -28.57
C GLU A 240 -4.26 3.67 -27.49
N ALA A 241 -4.46 3.34 -26.22
CA ALA A 241 -4.02 4.18 -25.09
C ALA A 241 -2.49 4.28 -25.02
N VAL A 242 -1.78 3.18 -25.26
CA VAL A 242 -0.30 3.17 -25.32
C VAL A 242 0.19 3.97 -26.52
N ALA A 243 -0.40 3.79 -27.71
CA ALA A 243 -0.04 4.53 -28.91
C ALA A 243 -0.29 6.04 -28.76
N ALA A 244 -1.38 6.43 -28.10
CA ALA A 244 -1.65 7.83 -27.76
C ALA A 244 -0.63 8.39 -26.74
N ALA A 245 -0.27 7.60 -25.73
CA ALA A 245 0.70 7.99 -24.73
C ALA A 245 2.11 8.19 -25.29
N LEU A 246 2.53 7.40 -26.29
CA LEU A 246 3.80 7.58 -27.01
C LEU A 246 3.91 8.93 -27.71
N LYS A 247 2.79 9.46 -28.20
CA LYS A 247 2.71 10.73 -28.92
C LYS A 247 2.38 11.93 -28.03
N ALA A 248 2.19 11.69 -26.73
CA ALA A 248 1.81 12.74 -25.80
C ALA A 248 2.92 13.78 -25.62
N GLU A 249 2.54 15.04 -25.35
CA GLU A 249 3.51 16.09 -25.02
C GLU A 249 4.24 15.79 -23.69
N SER A 250 3.57 15.10 -22.74
CA SER A 250 4.14 14.76 -21.45
C SER A 250 5.24 13.70 -21.55
N PRO A 251 6.46 13.98 -21.07
CA PRO A 251 7.55 13.00 -20.99
C PRO A 251 7.19 11.78 -20.12
N GLU A 252 6.38 11.98 -19.08
CA GLU A 252 5.94 10.92 -18.16
C GLU A 252 5.04 9.89 -18.88
N LEU A 253 4.10 10.36 -19.68
CA LEU A 253 3.25 9.49 -20.51
C LEU A 253 4.06 8.72 -21.53
N ARG A 254 4.98 9.39 -22.24
CA ARG A 254 5.86 8.72 -23.22
C ARG A 254 6.73 7.66 -22.56
N ALA A 255 7.34 7.98 -21.40
CA ALA A 255 8.15 7.03 -20.65
C ALA A 255 7.34 5.79 -20.22
N THR A 256 6.10 5.98 -19.78
CA THR A 256 5.20 4.88 -19.43
C THR A 256 4.88 3.99 -20.63
N ALA A 257 4.52 4.59 -21.76
CA ALA A 257 4.23 3.85 -22.99
C ALA A 257 5.45 3.05 -23.49
N VAL A 258 6.65 3.65 -23.45
CA VAL A 258 7.91 2.98 -23.79
C VAL A 258 8.16 1.76 -22.90
N ARG A 259 7.94 1.87 -21.57
CA ARG A 259 8.08 0.72 -20.67
C ARG A 259 7.08 -0.40 -20.95
N ILE A 260 5.86 -0.05 -21.33
CA ILE A 260 4.83 -1.03 -21.72
C ILE A 260 5.22 -1.74 -23.00
N LEU A 261 5.60 -0.99 -24.05
CA LEU A 261 6.04 -1.57 -25.32
C LEU A 261 7.24 -2.50 -25.16
N ALA A 262 8.22 -2.10 -24.36
CA ALA A 262 9.41 -2.92 -24.13
C ALA A 262 9.07 -4.30 -23.51
N LYS A 263 8.03 -4.37 -22.70
CA LYS A 263 7.56 -5.63 -22.12
C LYS A 263 6.74 -6.48 -23.07
N ARG A 264 5.95 -5.86 -23.95
CA ARG A 264 5.05 -6.55 -24.89
C ARG A 264 5.73 -6.98 -26.18
N ASN A 265 6.44 -6.06 -26.78
CA ASN A 265 7.07 -6.26 -28.08
C ASN A 265 8.44 -5.55 -28.12
N PRO A 266 9.49 -6.20 -27.57
CA PRO A 266 10.82 -5.62 -27.46
C PRO A 266 11.47 -5.35 -28.82
N ASP A 267 10.99 -6.01 -29.88
CA ASP A 267 11.53 -5.88 -31.24
C ASP A 267 10.75 -4.88 -32.13
N ALA A 268 9.78 -4.17 -31.56
CA ALA A 268 9.00 -3.19 -32.30
C ALA A 268 9.88 -2.01 -32.78
N GLY A 269 9.88 -1.72 -34.06
CA GLY A 269 10.62 -0.58 -34.61
C GLY A 269 10.18 0.77 -34.01
N GLU A 270 8.90 0.89 -33.60
CA GLU A 270 8.37 2.05 -32.91
C GLU A 270 8.99 2.23 -31.51
N LEU A 271 9.28 1.13 -30.81
CA LEU A 271 9.98 1.15 -29.50
C LEU A 271 11.38 1.75 -29.68
N MET A 272 12.15 1.27 -30.68
CA MET A 272 13.51 1.75 -30.90
C MET A 272 13.54 3.23 -31.29
N ALA A 273 12.60 3.66 -32.14
CA ALA A 273 12.46 5.08 -32.50
C ALA A 273 12.15 5.95 -31.27
N SER A 274 11.26 5.46 -30.40
CA SER A 274 10.90 6.16 -29.14
C SER A 274 12.07 6.22 -28.14
N LEU A 275 12.85 5.15 -28.02
CA LEU A 275 14.05 5.12 -27.18
C LEU A 275 15.13 6.07 -27.69
N GLN A 276 15.36 6.13 -29.02
CA GLN A 276 16.29 7.09 -29.61
C GLN A 276 15.85 8.54 -29.39
N SER A 277 14.55 8.81 -29.45
CA SER A 277 13.99 10.12 -29.16
C SER A 277 14.17 10.46 -27.65
N GLY A 278 13.88 9.49 -26.77
CA GLY A 278 14.03 9.65 -25.31
C GLY A 278 15.47 9.97 -24.90
N LEU A 279 16.48 9.33 -25.52
CA LEU A 279 17.90 9.63 -25.30
C LEU A 279 18.29 11.07 -25.67
N LYS A 280 17.54 11.70 -26.56
CA LYS A 280 17.76 13.08 -27.02
C LYS A 280 16.85 14.11 -26.33
N SER A 281 15.98 13.66 -25.47
CA SER A 281 15.05 14.53 -24.74
C SER A 281 15.79 15.50 -23.81
N ASP A 282 15.24 16.68 -23.59
CA ASP A 282 15.70 17.64 -22.58
C ASP A 282 15.27 17.25 -21.15
N HIS A 283 14.46 16.20 -21.00
CA HIS A 283 13.94 15.73 -19.74
C HIS A 283 14.77 14.56 -19.18
N LEU A 284 15.46 14.79 -18.08
CA LEU A 284 16.34 13.80 -17.42
C LEU A 284 15.65 12.44 -17.20
N ARG A 285 14.43 12.43 -16.66
CA ARG A 285 13.68 11.18 -16.41
C ARG A 285 13.40 10.38 -17.68
N GLU A 286 13.18 11.04 -18.80
CA GLU A 286 12.95 10.37 -20.08
C GLU A 286 14.24 9.74 -20.60
N GLN A 287 15.37 10.45 -20.49
CA GLN A 287 16.69 9.92 -20.83
C GLN A 287 17.05 8.70 -19.94
N GLN A 288 16.85 8.79 -18.63
CA GLN A 288 17.09 7.68 -17.68
C GLN A 288 16.19 6.47 -17.99
N ASN A 289 14.91 6.71 -18.25
CA ASN A 289 13.98 5.64 -18.64
C ASN A 289 14.42 4.96 -19.95
N ALA A 290 14.88 5.73 -20.95
CA ALA A 290 15.36 5.17 -22.20
C ALA A 290 16.60 4.30 -21.97
N LEU A 291 17.55 4.73 -21.14
CA LEU A 291 18.74 3.94 -20.78
C LEU A 291 18.37 2.64 -20.08
N GLY A 292 17.54 2.71 -19.05
CA GLY A 292 17.10 1.53 -18.31
C GLY A 292 16.32 0.52 -19.15
N VAL A 293 15.47 1.00 -20.07
CA VAL A 293 14.77 0.12 -21.02
C VAL A 293 15.76 -0.51 -22.00
N LEU A 294 16.68 0.26 -22.60
CA LEU A 294 17.72 -0.27 -23.50
C LEU A 294 18.56 -1.35 -22.83
N GLY A 295 18.96 -1.16 -21.56
CA GLY A 295 19.69 -2.16 -20.77
C GLY A 295 18.93 -3.47 -20.56
N SER A 296 17.61 -3.43 -20.59
CA SER A 296 16.76 -4.63 -20.46
C SER A 296 16.54 -5.39 -21.77
N LEU A 297 16.80 -4.75 -22.93
CA LEU A 297 16.59 -5.34 -24.27
C LEU A 297 17.81 -6.17 -24.70
N LYS A 298 17.53 -7.33 -25.31
CA LYS A 298 18.57 -8.25 -25.84
C LYS A 298 18.72 -8.10 -27.36
N SER A 299 18.59 -6.89 -27.91
CA SER A 299 18.73 -6.63 -29.34
C SER A 299 20.07 -5.99 -29.68
N LEU A 300 20.60 -6.28 -30.90
CA LEU A 300 21.85 -5.69 -31.38
C LEU A 300 21.74 -4.16 -31.53
N GLU A 301 20.56 -3.68 -31.84
CA GLU A 301 20.29 -2.24 -31.99
C GLU A 301 20.34 -1.53 -30.60
N ALA A 302 19.77 -2.13 -29.55
CA ALA A 302 19.87 -1.61 -28.21
C ALA A 302 21.33 -1.56 -27.73
N VAL A 303 22.11 -2.63 -27.99
CA VAL A 303 23.55 -2.67 -27.69
C VAL A 303 24.28 -1.53 -28.39
N SER A 304 24.02 -1.31 -29.66
CA SER A 304 24.66 -0.24 -30.42
C SER A 304 24.36 1.15 -29.85
N LEU A 305 23.14 1.39 -29.41
CA LEU A 305 22.74 2.66 -28.76
C LEU A 305 23.43 2.85 -27.42
N LEU A 306 23.53 1.79 -26.58
CA LEU A 306 24.24 1.83 -25.30
C LEU A 306 25.75 2.05 -25.49
N GLU A 307 26.38 1.37 -26.45
CA GLU A 307 27.80 1.63 -26.82
C GLU A 307 28.04 3.09 -27.20
N ALA A 308 27.11 3.70 -27.94
CA ALA A 308 27.22 5.11 -28.29
C ALA A 308 27.21 6.01 -27.01
N GLN A 309 26.36 5.69 -26.01
CA GLN A 309 26.34 6.44 -24.76
C GLN A 309 27.60 6.19 -23.93
N THR A 310 28.08 4.95 -23.85
CA THR A 310 29.34 4.61 -23.17
C THR A 310 30.54 5.35 -23.79
N LYS A 311 30.59 5.45 -25.13
CA LYS A 311 31.62 6.25 -25.84
C LYS A 311 31.53 7.74 -25.51
N ARG A 312 30.31 8.29 -25.31
CA ARG A 312 30.11 9.68 -24.88
C ARG A 312 30.61 9.88 -23.45
N LEU A 313 30.33 8.92 -22.57
CA LEU A 313 30.81 8.94 -21.19
C LEU A 313 32.35 8.93 -21.15
N ALA A 314 32.98 8.03 -21.89
CA ALA A 314 34.45 7.90 -21.96
C ALA A 314 35.13 9.18 -22.51
N LYS A 315 34.45 9.91 -23.40
CA LYS A 315 34.91 11.21 -23.96
C LYS A 315 34.58 12.42 -23.04
N GLY A 316 33.93 12.21 -21.90
CA GLY A 316 33.49 13.29 -21.03
C GLY A 316 32.39 14.19 -21.60
N THR A 317 31.65 13.72 -22.62
CA THR A 317 30.57 14.48 -23.29
C THR A 317 29.16 14.05 -22.84
N ALA A 318 29.05 13.03 -21.98
CA ALA A 318 27.80 12.64 -21.36
C ALA A 318 27.44 13.59 -20.19
N PRO A 319 26.15 13.96 -19.99
CA PRO A 319 25.73 14.72 -18.84
C PRO A 319 26.07 13.98 -17.52
N ALA A 320 26.60 14.71 -16.53
CA ALA A 320 26.99 14.12 -15.24
C ALA A 320 25.82 13.40 -14.55
N THR A 321 24.59 13.90 -14.75
CA THR A 321 23.33 13.34 -14.22
C THR A 321 22.97 11.95 -14.79
N LEU A 322 23.58 11.53 -15.90
CA LEU A 322 23.36 10.24 -16.54
C LEU A 322 24.51 9.26 -16.40
N HIS A 323 25.60 9.64 -15.70
CA HIS A 323 26.79 8.79 -15.63
C HIS A 323 26.49 7.43 -14.98
N LEU A 324 25.67 7.40 -13.93
CA LEU A 324 25.29 6.17 -13.27
C LEU A 324 24.38 5.29 -14.17
N ASP A 325 23.37 5.90 -14.76
CA ASP A 325 22.40 5.20 -15.63
C ASP A 325 23.08 4.60 -16.91
N ILE A 326 24.20 5.16 -17.36
CA ILE A 326 24.98 4.61 -18.48
C ILE A 326 25.86 3.44 -18.04
N LEU A 327 26.25 3.37 -16.77
CA LEU A 327 27.14 2.35 -16.23
C LEU A 327 26.38 1.10 -15.71
N GLU A 328 25.12 1.25 -15.32
CA GLU A 328 24.24 0.15 -14.93
C GLU A 328 23.69 -0.61 -16.12
#